data_7387da9a79532b08ce6417748ee8a30d
#
_entry.id   7387da9a79532b08ce6417748ee8a30d
#
_cell.length_a   1.000
_cell.length_b   1.000
_cell.length_c   1.000
_cell.angle_alpha   90.00
_cell.angle_beta   90.00
_cell.angle_gamma   90.00
#
_symmetry.space_group_name_H-M   'P 1'
#
loop_
_entity.id
_entity.type
_entity.pdbx_description
1 polymer ?
#
loop_
_entity_poly.entity_id
_entity_poly.type
_entity_poly.pdbx_seq_one_letter_code
_entity_poly.pdbx_strand_id
1 'polypeptide(L)'
;MKALMALFLLGISCVSYAQTFTFTAIPDEDESRLRERFDKVAAYLSKETGVDVKYIPVKSYAAAVTAFRNNQVQLAWFGGLSGVHARQLVPGSEAIAQGYEDQFFKTYFIAHTSTGLKKSDDFPADIANKTFTFGSKGSTSGRLMPEYYLREFFKTSPQKIFKRVGFSGDHSRTIAQVQSGAYLVGAVNYKVWENELKAGKIDSNKISIIWETPTYPDYQWTIRGDVNKQFGADFKQKVTQALLEMNDPELLASFPRQSFIPASNTDFEPVENVARSIGIID
;
A
#
# COMPACT_ATOMS: atom_id res chain seq x y z
N MET A 1 19.83 19.49 74.30
CA MET A 1 19.81 19.93 72.87
C MET A 1 19.61 18.69 72.00
N LYS A 2 18.38 18.49 71.46
CA LYS A 2 18.06 17.38 70.57
C LYS A 2 17.94 17.96 69.13
N ALA A 3 18.86 17.59 68.31
CA ALA A 3 18.84 18.01 66.88
C ALA A 3 17.88 17.08 66.11
N LEU A 4 16.82 17.66 65.52
CA LEU A 4 15.88 17.00 64.64
C LEU A 4 16.45 17.05 63.24
N MET A 5 16.88 15.91 62.67
CA MET A 5 17.36 15.77 61.31
C MET A 5 16.15 15.48 60.40
N ALA A 6 15.66 16.49 59.68
CA ALA A 6 14.58 16.35 58.72
C ALA A 6 15.18 15.75 57.40
N LEU A 7 14.77 14.52 57.08
CA LEU A 7 15.10 13.83 55.80
C LEU A 7 14.17 14.34 54.70
N PHE A 8 14.70 15.15 53.78
CA PHE A 8 13.99 15.60 52.57
C PHE A 8 14.06 14.50 51.54
N LEU A 9 13.00 13.72 51.36
CA LEU A 9 12.84 12.79 50.26
C LEU A 9 12.52 13.60 49.00
N LEU A 10 13.53 13.85 48.13
CA LEU A 10 13.30 14.31 46.79
C LEU A 10 12.66 13.15 45.97
N GLY A 11 11.35 13.24 45.74
CA GLY A 11 10.67 12.41 44.80
C GLY A 11 11.12 12.77 43.36
N ILE A 12 11.96 11.94 42.78
CA ILE A 12 12.28 12.03 41.35
C ILE A 12 11.04 11.57 40.58
N SER A 13 10.22 12.52 40.15
CA SER A 13 9.15 12.25 39.19
C SER A 13 9.81 11.89 37.86
N CYS A 14 9.91 10.60 37.56
CA CYS A 14 10.22 10.15 36.21
C CYS A 14 9.09 10.61 35.28
N VAL A 15 9.33 11.67 34.53
CA VAL A 15 8.46 12.04 33.41
C VAL A 15 8.68 10.95 32.35
N SER A 16 7.80 9.94 32.38
CA SER A 16 7.72 8.98 31.28
C SER A 16 7.18 9.72 30.05
N TYR A 17 8.04 10.04 29.12
CA TYR A 17 7.58 10.48 27.79
C TYR A 17 6.81 9.30 27.19
N ALA A 18 5.51 9.43 27.07
CA ALA A 18 4.68 8.44 26.39
C ALA A 18 5.21 8.33 24.94
N GLN A 19 5.67 7.14 24.59
CA GLN A 19 6.21 6.89 23.26
C GLN A 19 5.07 6.96 22.24
N THR A 20 5.22 7.79 21.20
CA THR A 20 4.27 7.89 20.10
C THR A 20 4.39 6.66 19.20
N PHE A 21 3.29 5.97 18.95
CA PHE A 21 3.20 4.92 17.93
C PHE A 21 3.04 5.56 16.56
N THR A 22 3.90 5.23 15.62
CA THR A 22 3.88 5.84 14.30
C THR A 22 3.58 4.82 13.22
N PHE A 23 2.83 5.24 12.21
CA PHE A 23 2.59 4.43 11.04
C PHE A 23 2.71 5.22 9.74
N THR A 24 2.86 4.51 8.64
CA THR A 24 2.88 5.08 7.29
C THR A 24 1.97 4.29 6.34
N ALA A 25 1.84 4.81 5.13
CA ALA A 25 1.21 4.12 4.01
C ALA A 25 2.04 4.34 2.75
N ILE A 26 1.98 3.38 1.82
CA ILE A 26 2.52 3.60 0.48
C ILE A 26 1.76 4.75 -0.21
N PRO A 27 2.46 5.68 -0.88
CA PRO A 27 1.82 6.78 -1.61
C PRO A 27 1.32 6.28 -2.97
N ASP A 28 0.19 5.59 -2.99
CA ASP A 28 -0.39 4.92 -4.15
C ASP A 28 -1.34 5.79 -4.97
N GLU A 29 -1.82 6.89 -4.37
CA GLU A 29 -2.69 7.88 -5.00
C GLU A 29 -2.34 9.31 -4.55
N ASP A 30 -3.24 10.27 -4.78
CA ASP A 30 -3.10 11.68 -4.41
C ASP A 30 -2.76 11.89 -2.93
N GLU A 31 -1.71 12.68 -2.65
CA GLU A 31 -1.19 12.90 -1.29
C GLU A 31 -2.22 13.52 -0.34
N SER A 32 -3.08 14.40 -0.83
CA SER A 32 -4.08 15.07 0.01
C SER A 32 -5.14 14.10 0.51
N ARG A 33 -5.59 13.17 -0.35
CA ARG A 33 -6.52 12.10 0.04
C ARG A 33 -5.89 11.14 1.04
N LEU A 34 -4.62 10.77 0.84
CA LEU A 34 -3.91 9.89 1.78
C LEU A 34 -3.80 10.54 3.15
N ARG A 35 -3.48 11.84 3.20
CA ARG A 35 -3.40 12.57 4.46
C ARG A 35 -4.76 12.59 5.18
N GLU A 36 -5.81 13.00 4.50
CA GLU A 36 -7.15 13.02 5.09
C GLU A 36 -7.56 11.65 5.65
N ARG A 37 -7.31 10.57 4.87
CA ARG A 37 -7.59 9.19 5.27
C ARG A 37 -6.82 8.79 6.52
N PHE A 38 -5.52 8.94 6.47
CA PHE A 38 -4.65 8.38 7.50
C PHE A 38 -4.56 9.24 8.76
N ASP A 39 -4.88 10.52 8.71
CA ASP A 39 -5.09 11.34 9.90
C ASP A 39 -6.35 10.89 10.68
N LYS A 40 -7.44 10.51 9.99
CA LYS A 40 -8.62 9.89 10.62
C LYS A 40 -8.27 8.53 11.26
N VAL A 41 -7.48 7.70 10.57
CA VAL A 41 -7.01 6.42 11.11
C VAL A 41 -6.12 6.62 12.33
N ALA A 42 -5.23 7.61 12.32
CA ALA A 42 -4.40 7.93 13.48
C ALA A 42 -5.24 8.30 14.70
N ALA A 43 -6.24 9.16 14.53
CA ALA A 43 -7.17 9.54 15.59
C ALA A 43 -7.96 8.34 16.13
N TYR A 44 -8.46 7.48 15.23
CA TYR A 44 -9.15 6.25 15.61
C TYR A 44 -8.25 5.31 16.41
N LEU A 45 -7.07 4.98 15.88
CA LEU A 45 -6.12 4.09 16.56
C LEU A 45 -5.64 4.65 17.89
N SER A 46 -5.47 5.99 18.02
CA SER A 46 -5.13 6.61 19.30
C SER A 46 -6.21 6.36 20.34
N LYS A 47 -7.47 6.49 19.96
CA LYS A 47 -8.62 6.25 20.85
C LYS A 47 -8.69 4.78 21.30
N GLU A 48 -8.57 3.84 20.36
CA GLU A 48 -8.75 2.41 20.64
C GLU A 48 -7.55 1.79 21.38
N THR A 49 -6.34 2.28 21.13
CA THR A 49 -5.12 1.73 21.76
C THR A 49 -4.73 2.44 23.06
N GLY A 50 -5.20 3.67 23.28
CA GLY A 50 -4.82 4.52 24.42
C GLY A 50 -3.39 5.08 24.32
N VAL A 51 -2.76 5.03 23.14
CA VAL A 51 -1.41 5.53 22.85
C VAL A 51 -1.51 6.65 21.81
N ASP A 52 -0.66 7.68 21.91
CA ASP A 52 -0.56 8.71 20.87
C ASP A 52 -0.11 8.07 19.56
N VAL A 53 -0.96 8.10 18.51
CA VAL A 53 -0.70 7.51 17.20
C VAL A 53 -0.56 8.61 16.15
N LYS A 54 0.48 8.52 15.30
CA LYS A 54 0.72 9.51 14.24
C LYS A 54 0.95 8.86 12.89
N TYR A 55 0.31 9.42 11.87
CA TYR A 55 0.61 9.11 10.48
C TYR A 55 1.83 9.89 10.01
N ILE A 56 2.79 9.18 9.42
CA ILE A 56 4.01 9.75 8.83
C ILE A 56 3.94 9.58 7.31
N PRO A 57 3.62 10.61 6.55
CA PRO A 57 3.59 10.54 5.09
C PRO A 57 4.99 10.37 4.51
N VAL A 58 5.10 9.61 3.43
CA VAL A 58 6.34 9.35 2.71
C VAL A 58 6.19 9.65 1.22
N LYS A 59 7.30 9.86 0.52
CA LYS A 59 7.28 10.31 -0.89
C LYS A 59 7.37 9.16 -1.91
N SER A 60 7.58 7.91 -1.47
CA SER A 60 7.67 6.75 -2.36
C SER A 60 7.44 5.44 -1.61
N TYR A 61 7.10 4.38 -2.35
CA TYR A 61 6.99 3.03 -1.81
C TYR A 61 8.29 2.56 -1.13
N ALA A 62 9.43 2.86 -1.75
CA ALA A 62 10.74 2.55 -1.16
C ALA A 62 10.98 3.31 0.15
N ALA A 63 10.52 4.57 0.25
CA ALA A 63 10.62 5.34 1.49
C ALA A 63 9.74 4.74 2.60
N ALA A 64 8.55 4.21 2.28
CA ALA A 64 7.71 3.51 3.26
C ALA A 64 8.42 2.27 3.83
N VAL A 65 8.98 1.43 2.96
CA VAL A 65 9.75 0.24 3.35
C VAL A 65 10.97 0.63 4.18
N THR A 66 11.70 1.69 3.79
CA THR A 66 12.87 2.18 4.53
C THR A 66 12.51 2.71 5.92
N ALA A 67 11.43 3.49 6.03
CA ALA A 67 10.94 3.99 7.32
C ALA A 67 10.56 2.85 8.26
N PHE A 68 9.89 1.82 7.75
CA PHE A 68 9.53 0.62 8.49
C PHE A 68 10.78 -0.17 8.92
N ARG A 69 11.72 -0.40 8.02
CA ARG A 69 12.99 -1.08 8.33
C ARG A 69 13.77 -0.37 9.43
N ASN A 70 13.85 0.94 9.38
CA ASN A 70 14.63 1.76 10.32
C ASN A 70 13.88 2.06 11.63
N ASN A 71 12.73 1.43 11.87
CA ASN A 71 11.87 1.65 13.04
C ASN A 71 11.44 3.14 13.22
N GLN A 72 11.36 3.88 12.13
CA GLN A 72 10.78 5.22 12.11
C GLN A 72 9.24 5.15 12.13
N VAL A 73 8.70 4.02 11.70
CA VAL A 73 7.28 3.65 11.83
C VAL A 73 7.18 2.18 12.22
N GLN A 74 6.17 1.84 13.03
CA GLN A 74 5.98 0.51 13.57
C GLN A 74 4.87 -0.27 12.87
N LEU A 75 3.98 0.42 12.16
CA LEU A 75 2.87 -0.13 11.39
C LEU A 75 2.88 0.51 10.00
N ALA A 76 2.48 -0.23 8.98
CA ALA A 76 2.37 0.33 7.64
C ALA A 76 1.23 -0.30 6.84
N TRP A 77 0.52 0.54 6.07
CA TRP A 77 -0.39 0.11 5.02
C TRP A 77 0.43 -0.10 3.75
N PHE A 78 0.68 -1.35 3.43
CA PHE A 78 1.47 -1.78 2.28
C PHE A 78 0.60 -2.45 1.21
N GLY A 79 1.04 -2.40 -0.04
CA GLY A 79 0.63 -3.38 -1.06
C GLY A 79 1.34 -4.72 -0.85
N GLY A 80 0.87 -5.78 -1.51
CA GLY A 80 1.41 -7.13 -1.37
C GLY A 80 2.93 -7.19 -1.53
N LEU A 81 3.46 -6.68 -2.65
CA LEU A 81 4.91 -6.69 -2.94
C LEU A 81 5.71 -5.87 -1.91
N SER A 82 5.29 -4.66 -1.60
CA SER A 82 6.00 -3.82 -0.63
C SER A 82 5.94 -4.38 0.78
N GLY A 83 4.82 -5.03 1.16
CA GLY A 83 4.67 -5.73 2.44
C GLY A 83 5.57 -6.97 2.54
N VAL A 84 5.61 -7.80 1.50
CA VAL A 84 6.56 -8.93 1.41
C VAL A 84 7.98 -8.45 1.60
N HIS A 85 8.39 -7.43 0.84
CA HIS A 85 9.74 -6.86 0.93
C HIS A 85 10.03 -6.27 2.32
N ALA A 86 9.10 -5.56 2.94
CA ALA A 86 9.26 -5.02 4.28
C ALA A 86 9.46 -6.12 5.33
N ARG A 87 8.68 -7.22 5.26
CA ARG A 87 8.82 -8.36 6.17
C ARG A 87 10.12 -9.13 6.00
N GLN A 88 10.63 -9.26 4.77
CA GLN A 88 11.96 -9.84 4.52
C GLN A 88 13.08 -9.00 5.18
N LEU A 89 12.96 -7.66 5.16
CA LEU A 89 13.95 -6.75 5.74
C LEU A 89 13.83 -6.60 7.26
N VAL A 90 12.68 -6.95 7.85
CA VAL A 90 12.40 -6.83 9.30
C VAL A 90 11.82 -8.15 9.80
N PRO A 91 12.67 -9.14 10.15
CA PRO A 91 12.24 -10.43 10.65
C PRO A 91 11.30 -10.30 11.88
N GLY A 92 10.30 -11.17 11.93
CA GLY A 92 9.26 -11.14 12.98
C GLY A 92 8.13 -10.14 12.72
N SER A 93 8.18 -9.39 11.61
CA SER A 93 7.05 -8.56 11.18
C SER A 93 5.93 -9.41 10.59
N GLU A 94 4.69 -8.98 10.78
CA GLU A 94 3.50 -9.75 10.44
C GLU A 94 2.48 -8.87 9.68
N ALA A 95 1.86 -9.46 8.65
CA ALA A 95 0.60 -8.95 8.12
C ALA A 95 -0.49 -9.31 9.13
N ILE A 96 -1.25 -8.32 9.61
CA ILE A 96 -2.21 -8.50 10.72
C ILE A 96 -3.66 -8.25 10.30
N ALA A 97 -3.87 -7.48 9.26
CA ALA A 97 -5.20 -7.19 8.72
C ALA A 97 -5.11 -6.82 7.24
N GLN A 98 -6.17 -7.11 6.49
CA GLN A 98 -6.35 -6.71 5.09
C GLN A 98 -7.80 -6.29 4.86
N GLY A 99 -8.08 -5.48 3.85
CA GLY A 99 -9.45 -5.22 3.45
C GLY A 99 -10.09 -6.49 2.88
N TYR A 100 -11.40 -6.66 3.09
CA TYR A 100 -12.12 -7.82 2.55
C TYR A 100 -11.90 -7.98 1.04
N GLU A 101 -11.92 -6.88 0.29
CA GLU A 101 -11.73 -6.87 -1.17
C GLU A 101 -10.27 -7.11 -1.59
N ASP A 102 -9.32 -6.92 -0.67
CA ASP A 102 -7.89 -7.05 -0.98
C ASP A 102 -7.45 -8.49 -1.22
N GLN A 103 -8.28 -9.48 -0.84
CA GLN A 103 -8.07 -10.90 -1.19
C GLN A 103 -8.27 -11.17 -2.70
N PHE A 104 -9.08 -10.33 -3.36
CA PHE A 104 -9.51 -10.50 -4.75
C PHE A 104 -9.15 -9.27 -5.58
N PHE A 105 -7.98 -8.71 -5.31
CA PHE A 105 -7.50 -7.51 -5.97
C PHE A 105 -7.17 -7.76 -7.44
N LYS A 106 -7.22 -6.72 -8.26
CA LYS A 106 -6.89 -6.83 -9.69
C LYS A 106 -6.26 -5.55 -10.25
N THR A 107 -5.62 -5.70 -11.37
CA THR A 107 -5.06 -4.60 -12.16
C THR A 107 -5.90 -4.38 -13.40
N TYR A 108 -6.17 -3.12 -13.72
CA TYR A 108 -6.65 -2.73 -15.04
C TYR A 108 -5.47 -2.35 -15.94
N PHE A 109 -5.41 -2.96 -17.12
CA PHE A 109 -4.65 -2.41 -18.25
C PHE A 109 -5.52 -1.36 -18.91
N ILE A 110 -4.95 -0.16 -19.05
CA ILE A 110 -5.64 1.00 -19.60
C ILE A 110 -4.92 1.52 -20.82
N ALA A 111 -5.65 2.06 -21.79
CA ALA A 111 -5.08 2.59 -23.00
C ALA A 111 -5.70 3.93 -23.39
N HIS A 112 -4.89 4.80 -23.99
CA HIS A 112 -5.36 6.01 -24.63
C HIS A 112 -6.20 5.63 -25.86
N THR A 113 -7.33 6.29 -26.07
CA THR A 113 -8.31 5.94 -27.14
C THR A 113 -7.73 6.03 -28.54
N SER A 114 -6.67 6.85 -28.77
CA SER A 114 -5.96 6.91 -30.04
C SER A 114 -5.31 5.58 -30.49
N THR A 115 -5.17 4.62 -29.57
CA THR A 115 -4.66 3.28 -29.89
C THR A 115 -5.65 2.41 -30.66
N GLY A 116 -6.93 2.75 -30.60
CA GLY A 116 -8.02 1.95 -31.12
C GLY A 116 -8.32 0.65 -30.35
N LEU A 117 -7.56 0.37 -29.28
CA LEU A 117 -7.75 -0.82 -28.45
C LEU A 117 -9.09 -0.79 -27.73
N LYS A 118 -9.74 -1.94 -27.63
CA LYS A 118 -11.01 -2.12 -26.95
C LYS A 118 -10.88 -3.13 -25.82
N LYS A 119 -11.80 -3.07 -24.85
CA LYS A 119 -11.87 -4.07 -23.78
C LYS A 119 -12.09 -5.47 -24.37
N SER A 120 -11.30 -6.42 -23.88
CA SER A 120 -11.37 -7.85 -24.21
C SER A 120 -11.17 -8.68 -22.95
N ASP A 121 -11.70 -9.89 -22.96
CA ASP A 121 -11.40 -10.91 -21.94
C ASP A 121 -10.06 -11.59 -22.24
N ASP A 122 -9.63 -11.61 -23.51
CA ASP A 122 -8.31 -12.09 -23.91
C ASP A 122 -7.23 -11.04 -23.66
N PHE A 123 -6.00 -11.51 -23.38
CA PHE A 123 -4.84 -10.63 -23.19
C PHE A 123 -4.60 -9.75 -24.44
N PRO A 124 -4.47 -8.43 -24.28
CA PRO A 124 -4.42 -7.50 -25.43
C PRO A 124 -3.04 -7.48 -26.12
N ALA A 125 -2.75 -8.45 -26.96
CA ALA A 125 -1.45 -8.58 -27.66
C ALA A 125 -1.04 -7.31 -28.43
N ASP A 126 -2.01 -6.56 -28.95
CA ASP A 126 -1.80 -5.34 -29.75
C ASP A 126 -1.24 -4.15 -28.95
N ILE A 127 -1.00 -4.32 -27.64
CA ILE A 127 -0.24 -3.34 -26.83
C ILE A 127 1.24 -3.32 -27.20
N ALA A 128 1.77 -4.38 -27.81
CA ALA A 128 3.16 -4.45 -28.26
C ALA A 128 3.55 -3.24 -29.14
N ASN A 129 4.81 -2.85 -29.09
CA ASN A 129 5.36 -1.71 -29.85
C ASN A 129 4.73 -0.34 -29.53
N LYS A 130 3.93 -0.22 -28.47
CA LYS A 130 3.44 1.07 -27.93
C LYS A 130 4.35 1.57 -26.81
N THR A 131 4.02 2.71 -26.20
CA THR A 131 4.65 3.17 -24.97
C THR A 131 3.85 2.67 -23.78
N PHE A 132 4.52 2.20 -22.72
CA PHE A 132 3.88 1.62 -21.54
C PHE A 132 4.39 2.28 -20.28
N THR A 133 3.50 2.64 -19.34
CA THR A 133 3.86 3.09 -18.02
C THR A 133 3.37 2.14 -16.93
N PHE A 134 4.28 1.69 -16.10
CA PHE A 134 3.97 1.08 -14.82
C PHE A 134 3.65 2.16 -13.78
N GLY A 135 3.14 1.78 -12.62
CA GLY A 135 3.02 2.62 -11.43
C GLY A 135 4.36 2.77 -10.69
N SER A 136 4.37 2.56 -9.36
CA SER A 136 5.62 2.49 -8.60
C SER A 136 6.35 1.17 -8.84
N LYS A 137 7.69 1.20 -8.77
CA LYS A 137 8.53 -0.02 -8.85
C LYS A 137 8.24 -1.04 -7.74
N GLY A 138 7.74 -0.59 -6.59
CA GLY A 138 7.36 -1.44 -5.46
C GLY A 138 5.87 -1.81 -5.40
N SER A 139 5.10 -1.49 -6.44
CA SER A 139 3.66 -1.77 -6.49
C SER A 139 3.37 -3.19 -6.98
N THR A 140 2.41 -3.87 -6.35
CA THR A 140 1.85 -5.14 -6.83
C THR A 140 1.05 -4.92 -8.10
N SER A 141 -0.01 -4.13 -7.99
CA SER A 141 -0.97 -3.88 -9.08
C SER A 141 -0.43 -2.96 -10.18
N GLY A 142 0.49 -2.04 -9.84
CA GLY A 142 1.09 -1.12 -10.80
C GLY A 142 2.38 -1.62 -11.44
N ARG A 143 2.98 -2.72 -10.93
CA ARG A 143 4.26 -3.21 -11.43
C ARG A 143 4.34 -4.74 -11.47
N LEU A 144 4.26 -5.43 -10.35
CA LEU A 144 4.54 -6.86 -10.27
C LEU A 144 3.63 -7.67 -11.18
N MET A 145 2.33 -7.61 -10.92
CA MET A 145 1.35 -8.42 -11.64
C MET A 145 1.27 -8.06 -13.13
N PRO A 146 1.21 -6.76 -13.52
CA PRO A 146 1.29 -6.42 -14.95
C PRO A 146 2.53 -6.97 -15.65
N GLU A 147 3.71 -6.85 -15.01
CA GLU A 147 4.94 -7.37 -15.62
C GLU A 147 4.94 -8.88 -15.73
N TYR A 148 4.41 -9.57 -14.71
CA TYR A 148 4.25 -11.02 -14.76
C TYR A 148 3.42 -11.45 -15.98
N TYR A 149 2.21 -10.88 -16.17
CA TYR A 149 1.37 -11.24 -17.31
C TYR A 149 1.98 -10.84 -18.65
N LEU A 150 2.66 -9.70 -18.73
CA LEU A 150 3.41 -9.31 -19.93
C LEU A 150 4.49 -10.36 -20.27
N ARG A 151 5.26 -10.81 -19.28
CA ARG A 151 6.31 -11.82 -19.47
C ARG A 151 5.73 -13.19 -19.81
N GLU A 152 4.61 -13.56 -19.17
CA GLU A 152 3.92 -14.83 -19.44
C GLU A 152 3.39 -14.88 -20.88
N PHE A 153 2.83 -13.80 -21.37
CA PHE A 153 2.28 -13.76 -22.72
C PHE A 153 3.38 -13.62 -23.78
N PHE A 154 4.24 -12.62 -23.66
CA PHE A 154 5.25 -12.31 -24.70
C PHE A 154 6.55 -13.11 -24.56
N LYS A 155 6.75 -13.85 -23.48
CA LYS A 155 7.96 -14.63 -23.16
C LYS A 155 9.25 -13.78 -23.21
N THR A 156 9.14 -12.50 -22.90
CA THR A 156 10.27 -11.55 -22.90
C THR A 156 10.03 -10.39 -21.94
N SER A 157 11.05 -9.57 -21.72
CA SER A 157 10.97 -8.41 -20.80
C SER A 157 10.17 -7.24 -21.41
N PRO A 158 9.53 -6.40 -20.59
CA PRO A 158 8.78 -5.23 -21.06
C PRO A 158 9.59 -4.30 -21.97
N GLN A 159 10.89 -4.15 -21.72
CA GLN A 159 11.80 -3.32 -22.53
C GLN A 159 11.94 -3.80 -23.97
N LYS A 160 11.67 -5.08 -24.23
CA LYS A 160 11.69 -5.66 -25.58
C LYS A 160 10.30 -5.67 -26.22
N ILE A 161 9.24 -5.55 -25.43
CA ILE A 161 7.84 -5.52 -25.89
C ILE A 161 7.47 -4.12 -26.38
N PHE A 162 7.87 -3.09 -25.62
CA PHE A 162 7.42 -1.72 -25.80
C PHE A 162 8.49 -0.80 -26.36
N LYS A 163 8.10 0.21 -27.15
CA LYS A 163 9.01 1.25 -27.63
C LYS A 163 9.64 2.07 -26.50
N ARG A 164 8.91 2.25 -25.42
CA ARG A 164 9.34 2.95 -24.21
C ARG A 164 8.59 2.40 -23.01
N VAL A 165 9.31 2.13 -21.91
CA VAL A 165 8.78 1.74 -20.62
C VAL A 165 9.06 2.83 -19.61
N GLY A 166 8.06 3.24 -18.84
CA GLY A 166 8.18 4.23 -17.76
C GLY A 166 7.61 3.74 -16.45
N PHE A 167 7.82 4.56 -15.42
CA PHE A 167 7.26 4.39 -14.08
C PHE A 167 6.70 5.73 -13.62
N SER A 168 5.40 5.79 -13.40
CA SER A 168 4.70 7.02 -13.00
C SER A 168 4.94 7.38 -11.53
N GLY A 169 5.19 6.36 -10.69
CA GLY A 169 5.39 6.50 -9.26
C GLY A 169 4.15 6.17 -8.42
N ASP A 170 2.95 6.47 -8.90
CA ASP A 170 1.66 6.16 -8.28
C ASP A 170 0.56 5.94 -9.32
N HIS A 171 -0.63 5.50 -8.89
CA HIS A 171 -1.72 5.14 -9.80
C HIS A 171 -2.42 6.35 -10.41
N SER A 172 -2.60 7.44 -9.66
CA SER A 172 -3.21 8.68 -10.19
C SER A 172 -2.38 9.27 -11.32
N ARG A 173 -1.05 9.25 -11.16
CA ARG A 173 -0.13 9.67 -12.24
C ARG A 173 -0.13 8.72 -13.42
N THR A 174 -0.29 7.40 -13.21
CA THR A 174 -0.46 6.45 -14.31
C THR A 174 -1.66 6.83 -15.17
N ILE A 175 -2.82 7.06 -14.54
CA ILE A 175 -4.05 7.49 -15.21
C ILE A 175 -3.81 8.79 -15.99
N ALA A 176 -3.24 9.80 -15.34
CA ALA A 176 -2.98 11.10 -15.96
C ALA A 176 -2.02 11.00 -17.16
N GLN A 177 -0.96 10.19 -17.07
CA GLN A 177 0.01 9.99 -18.16
C GLN A 177 -0.62 9.28 -19.37
N VAL A 178 -1.49 8.30 -19.15
CA VAL A 178 -2.18 7.62 -20.24
C VAL A 178 -3.27 8.51 -20.84
N GLN A 179 -4.05 9.19 -20.00
CA GLN A 179 -5.10 10.11 -20.45
C GLN A 179 -4.56 11.29 -21.26
N SER A 180 -3.37 11.78 -20.94
CA SER A 180 -2.71 12.85 -21.73
C SER A 180 -2.03 12.35 -22.99
N GLY A 181 -1.94 11.04 -23.23
CA GLY A 181 -1.22 10.45 -24.35
C GLY A 181 0.31 10.45 -24.19
N ALA A 182 0.86 10.85 -23.02
CA ALA A 182 2.28 10.76 -22.74
C ALA A 182 2.79 9.32 -22.77
N TYR A 183 1.95 8.39 -22.37
CA TYR A 183 2.05 6.95 -22.62
C TYR A 183 0.75 6.44 -23.20
N LEU A 184 0.85 5.48 -24.13
CA LEU A 184 -0.33 4.95 -24.81
C LEU A 184 -1.02 3.84 -24.04
N VAL A 185 -0.29 3.12 -23.18
CA VAL A 185 -0.80 2.02 -22.35
C VAL A 185 -0.22 2.14 -20.94
N GLY A 186 -0.95 1.68 -19.95
CA GLY A 186 -0.49 1.62 -18.58
C GLY A 186 -1.22 0.55 -17.77
N ALA A 187 -0.75 0.34 -16.54
CA ALA A 187 -1.36 -0.58 -15.60
C ALA A 187 -1.66 0.13 -14.28
N VAL A 188 -2.88 -0.04 -13.78
CA VAL A 188 -3.38 0.71 -12.63
C VAL A 188 -4.19 -0.16 -11.68
N ASN A 189 -4.13 0.16 -10.40
CA ASN A 189 -4.99 -0.33 -9.35
C ASN A 189 -6.47 -0.05 -9.69
N TYR A 190 -7.30 -1.08 -9.68
CA TYR A 190 -8.71 -0.93 -10.05
C TYR A 190 -9.50 -0.01 -9.12
N LYS A 191 -9.20 -0.02 -7.79
CA LYS A 191 -9.89 0.86 -6.82
C LYS A 191 -9.56 2.33 -7.04
N VAL A 192 -8.31 2.66 -7.34
CA VAL A 192 -7.92 4.04 -7.68
C VAL A 192 -8.61 4.47 -8.98
N TRP A 193 -8.66 3.60 -10.01
CA TRP A 193 -9.40 3.87 -11.22
C TRP A 193 -10.89 4.17 -10.94
N GLU A 194 -11.57 3.29 -10.20
CA GLU A 194 -12.99 3.46 -9.86
C GLU A 194 -13.25 4.75 -9.08
N ASN A 195 -12.37 5.07 -8.11
CA ASN A 195 -12.46 6.29 -7.33
C ASN A 195 -12.27 7.55 -8.18
N GLU A 196 -11.29 7.56 -9.09
CA GLU A 196 -11.04 8.70 -9.97
C GLU A 196 -12.13 8.86 -11.03
N LEU A 197 -12.70 7.76 -11.52
CA LEU A 197 -13.85 7.78 -12.40
C LEU A 197 -15.08 8.38 -11.69
N LYS A 198 -15.37 7.94 -10.46
CA LYS A 198 -16.46 8.49 -9.64
C LYS A 198 -16.23 9.96 -9.29
N ALA A 199 -15.00 10.39 -9.14
CA ALA A 199 -14.62 11.78 -8.89
C ALA A 199 -14.61 12.65 -10.16
N GLY A 200 -14.97 12.12 -11.33
CA GLY A 200 -14.97 12.84 -12.62
C GLY A 200 -13.58 13.22 -13.15
N LYS A 201 -12.51 12.58 -12.65
CA LYS A 201 -11.14 12.85 -13.09
C LYS A 201 -10.74 12.06 -14.34
N ILE A 202 -11.53 11.07 -14.73
CA ILE A 202 -11.30 10.25 -15.93
C ILE A 202 -12.22 10.68 -17.05
N ASP A 203 -11.61 11.09 -18.17
CA ASP A 203 -12.30 11.39 -19.42
C ASP A 203 -12.37 10.12 -20.30
N SER A 204 -13.53 9.47 -20.31
CA SER A 204 -13.76 8.22 -21.05
C SER A 204 -13.61 8.38 -22.58
N ASN A 205 -13.57 9.63 -23.10
CA ASN A 205 -13.26 9.87 -24.51
C ASN A 205 -11.76 9.76 -24.82
N LYS A 206 -10.91 9.81 -23.78
CA LYS A 206 -9.44 9.79 -23.93
C LYS A 206 -8.80 8.51 -23.46
N ILE A 207 -9.40 7.81 -22.51
CA ILE A 207 -8.80 6.65 -21.86
C ILE A 207 -9.86 5.59 -21.55
N SER A 208 -9.52 4.32 -21.70
CA SER A 208 -10.41 3.20 -21.40
C SER A 208 -9.63 2.01 -20.83
N ILE A 209 -10.37 1.15 -20.09
CA ILE A 209 -9.88 -0.17 -19.69
C ILE A 209 -9.89 -1.06 -20.92
N ILE A 210 -8.78 -1.78 -21.16
CA ILE A 210 -8.64 -2.72 -22.26
C ILE A 210 -8.55 -4.18 -21.81
N TRP A 211 -8.13 -4.42 -20.55
CA TRP A 211 -8.05 -5.76 -19.97
C TRP A 211 -7.97 -5.68 -18.46
N GLU A 212 -8.41 -6.73 -17.78
CA GLU A 212 -8.25 -6.89 -16.33
C GLU A 212 -7.57 -8.22 -16.01
N THR A 213 -6.67 -8.20 -15.04
CA THR A 213 -5.99 -9.42 -14.60
C THR A 213 -6.92 -10.35 -13.84
N PRO A 214 -6.61 -11.65 -13.77
CA PRO A 214 -7.10 -12.50 -12.68
C PRO A 214 -6.82 -11.86 -11.31
N THR A 215 -7.58 -12.28 -10.31
CA THR A 215 -7.46 -11.75 -8.94
C THR A 215 -6.22 -12.28 -8.23
N TYR A 216 -5.70 -11.49 -7.28
CA TYR A 216 -4.57 -11.80 -6.43
C TYR A 216 -4.67 -11.05 -5.09
N PRO A 217 -4.01 -11.47 -3.99
CA PRO A 217 -3.97 -10.71 -2.76
C PRO A 217 -3.10 -9.46 -2.91
N ASP A 218 -3.53 -8.30 -2.37
CA ASP A 218 -2.72 -7.08 -2.45
C ASP A 218 -2.61 -6.38 -1.08
N TYR A 219 -3.39 -5.36 -0.76
CA TYR A 219 -3.15 -4.49 0.38
C TYR A 219 -3.28 -5.16 1.75
N GLN A 220 -2.45 -4.69 2.69
CA GLN A 220 -2.39 -5.21 4.05
C GLN A 220 -1.80 -4.21 5.04
N TRP A 221 -2.21 -4.32 6.29
CA TRP A 221 -1.54 -3.73 7.44
C TRP A 221 -0.43 -4.67 7.92
N THR A 222 0.79 -4.18 7.90
CA THR A 222 1.97 -4.92 8.39
C THR A 222 2.54 -4.22 9.61
N ILE A 223 2.72 -4.98 10.71
CA ILE A 223 3.25 -4.49 11.98
C ILE A 223 4.61 -5.10 12.29
N ARG A 224 5.49 -4.34 12.94
CA ARG A 224 6.79 -4.84 13.41
C ARG A 224 6.61 -5.83 14.57
N GLY A 225 7.47 -6.85 14.61
CA GLY A 225 7.43 -7.89 15.66
C GLY A 225 7.87 -7.39 17.03
N ASP A 226 8.57 -6.25 17.11
CA ASP A 226 9.13 -5.70 18.35
C ASP A 226 8.24 -4.66 19.06
N VAL A 227 7.02 -4.39 18.54
CA VAL A 227 6.12 -3.36 19.08
C VAL A 227 5.71 -3.63 20.55
N ASN A 228 5.53 -4.89 20.93
CA ASN A 228 5.16 -5.25 22.29
C ASN A 228 6.25 -4.89 23.31
N LYS A 229 7.52 -4.88 22.90
CA LYS A 229 8.64 -4.44 23.76
C LYS A 229 8.61 -2.93 24.01
N GLN A 230 8.07 -2.17 23.05
CA GLN A 230 8.07 -0.71 23.08
C GLN A 230 6.79 -0.17 23.73
N PHE A 231 5.63 -0.79 23.48
CA PHE A 231 4.30 -0.25 23.83
C PHE A 231 3.51 -1.10 24.84
N GLY A 232 4.06 -2.25 25.28
CA GLY A 232 3.42 -3.17 26.23
C GLY A 232 3.05 -4.52 25.62
N ALA A 233 2.96 -5.56 26.47
CA ALA A 233 2.87 -6.96 26.04
C ALA A 233 1.73 -7.28 25.06
N ASP A 234 0.60 -6.57 25.18
CA ASP A 234 -0.60 -6.83 24.37
C ASP A 234 -0.80 -5.81 23.24
N PHE A 235 0.18 -4.94 23.00
CA PHE A 235 -0.04 -3.79 22.11
C PHE A 235 -0.31 -4.21 20.66
N LYS A 236 0.43 -5.20 20.11
CA LYS A 236 0.16 -5.75 18.78
C LYS A 236 -1.29 -6.26 18.66
N GLN A 237 -1.76 -6.98 19.70
CA GLN A 237 -3.13 -7.49 19.70
C GLN A 237 -4.15 -6.35 19.72
N LYS A 238 -3.94 -5.30 20.52
CA LYS A 238 -4.82 -4.11 20.55
C LYS A 238 -4.90 -3.42 19.18
N VAL A 239 -3.77 -3.21 18.51
CA VAL A 239 -3.75 -2.64 17.17
C VAL A 239 -4.48 -3.52 16.18
N THR A 240 -4.24 -4.84 16.22
CA THR A 240 -4.93 -5.81 15.34
C THR A 240 -6.44 -5.76 15.56
N GLN A 241 -6.88 -5.82 16.81
CA GLN A 241 -8.30 -5.77 17.16
C GLN A 241 -8.94 -4.45 16.72
N ALA A 242 -8.29 -3.31 16.95
CA ALA A 242 -8.79 -2.01 16.52
C ALA A 242 -8.98 -1.96 14.99
N LEU A 243 -8.05 -2.50 14.22
CA LEU A 243 -8.19 -2.57 12.76
C LEU A 243 -9.37 -3.46 12.33
N LEU A 244 -9.53 -4.64 12.95
CA LEU A 244 -10.60 -5.59 12.61
C LEU A 244 -11.99 -5.10 13.04
N GLU A 245 -12.08 -4.32 14.10
CA GLU A 245 -13.33 -3.75 14.62
C GLU A 245 -13.68 -2.39 14.01
N MET A 246 -12.86 -1.88 13.10
CA MET A 246 -13.12 -0.62 12.39
C MET A 246 -14.41 -0.73 11.57
N ASN A 247 -15.48 -0.12 12.06
CA ASN A 247 -16.80 -0.18 11.44
C ASN A 247 -17.43 1.20 11.20
N ASP A 248 -16.71 2.28 11.49
CA ASP A 248 -17.16 3.64 11.19
C ASP A 248 -17.30 3.83 9.68
N PRO A 249 -18.51 4.15 9.16
CA PRO A 249 -18.74 4.29 7.72
C PRO A 249 -17.90 5.38 7.06
N GLU A 250 -17.62 6.49 7.76
CA GLU A 250 -16.78 7.56 7.19
C GLU A 250 -15.33 7.11 7.07
N LEU A 251 -14.84 6.37 8.08
CA LEU A 251 -13.49 5.85 8.10
C LEU A 251 -13.31 4.77 7.03
N LEU A 252 -14.23 3.83 6.91
CA LEU A 252 -14.23 2.79 5.88
C LEU A 252 -14.39 3.36 4.46
N ALA A 253 -15.24 4.37 4.27
CA ALA A 253 -15.39 5.04 2.99
C ALA A 253 -14.09 5.68 2.50
N SER A 254 -13.22 6.12 3.40
CA SER A 254 -11.92 6.67 3.05
C SER A 254 -10.96 5.62 2.47
N PHE A 255 -11.12 4.34 2.84
CA PHE A 255 -10.32 3.21 2.32
C PHE A 255 -10.90 2.55 1.06
N PRO A 256 -12.05 2.87 0.60
CA PRO A 256 -13.05 2.13 -0.18
C PRO A 256 -12.99 0.60 0.05
N ARG A 257 -13.13 0.19 1.31
CA ARG A 257 -13.24 -1.21 1.76
C ARG A 257 -14.51 -1.39 2.58
N GLN A 258 -15.11 -2.58 2.53
CA GLN A 258 -16.30 -2.91 3.34
C GLN A 258 -15.94 -3.11 4.81
N SER A 259 -14.81 -3.76 5.03
CA SER A 259 -14.32 -4.11 6.36
C SER A 259 -12.86 -4.52 6.30
N PHE A 260 -12.22 -4.63 7.44
CA PHE A 260 -10.95 -5.32 7.57
C PHE A 260 -11.15 -6.73 8.14
N ILE A 261 -10.39 -7.68 7.64
CA ILE A 261 -10.37 -9.08 8.06
C ILE A 261 -8.96 -9.47 8.51
N PRO A 262 -8.80 -10.54 9.32
CA PRO A 262 -7.48 -11.03 9.68
C PRO A 262 -6.63 -11.34 8.45
N ALA A 263 -5.33 -11.09 8.57
CA ALA A 263 -4.34 -11.48 7.58
C ALA A 263 -3.15 -12.17 8.26
N SER A 264 -2.42 -12.92 7.45
CA SER A 264 -1.17 -13.58 7.83
C SER A 264 -0.13 -13.41 6.73
N ASN A 265 1.13 -13.71 7.02
CA ASN A 265 2.18 -13.65 6.00
C ASN A 265 1.94 -14.63 4.86
N THR A 266 1.32 -15.78 5.15
CA THR A 266 1.02 -16.85 4.15
C THR A 266 0.01 -16.41 3.10
N ASP A 267 -0.89 -15.48 3.42
CA ASP A 267 -1.87 -14.96 2.45
C ASP A 267 -1.19 -14.25 1.26
N PHE A 268 0.05 -13.80 1.45
CA PHE A 268 0.83 -13.06 0.44
C PHE A 268 1.94 -13.90 -0.20
N GLU A 269 2.04 -15.20 0.08
CA GLU A 269 2.95 -16.13 -0.61
C GLU A 269 2.74 -16.14 -2.14
N PRO A 270 1.51 -16.08 -2.68
CA PRO A 270 1.32 -15.99 -4.12
C PRO A 270 2.01 -14.77 -4.73
N VAL A 271 1.99 -13.62 -4.06
CA VAL A 271 2.69 -12.38 -4.50
C VAL A 271 4.21 -12.57 -4.43
N GLU A 272 4.71 -13.16 -3.36
CA GLU A 272 6.12 -13.46 -3.18
C GLU A 272 6.63 -14.42 -4.26
N ASN A 273 5.89 -15.50 -4.54
CA ASN A 273 6.24 -16.47 -5.57
C ASN A 273 6.32 -15.84 -6.97
N VAL A 274 5.35 -14.98 -7.31
CA VAL A 274 5.39 -14.23 -8.58
C VAL A 274 6.61 -13.30 -8.61
N ALA A 275 6.90 -12.59 -7.53
CA ALA A 275 8.03 -11.66 -7.48
C ALA A 275 9.38 -12.39 -7.65
N ARG A 276 9.55 -13.58 -7.05
CA ARG A 276 10.71 -14.46 -7.24
C ARG A 276 10.79 -14.97 -8.67
N SER A 277 9.67 -15.44 -9.24
CA SER A 277 9.64 -16.04 -10.59
C SER A 277 10.11 -15.11 -11.70
N ILE A 278 9.92 -13.79 -11.53
CA ILE A 278 10.36 -12.78 -12.51
C ILE A 278 11.58 -11.95 -12.04
N GLY A 279 12.21 -12.35 -10.91
CA GLY A 279 13.46 -11.77 -10.42
C GLY A 279 13.31 -10.34 -9.89
N ILE A 280 12.18 -9.99 -9.27
CA ILE A 280 11.98 -8.69 -8.59
C ILE A 280 12.48 -8.73 -7.14
N ILE A 281 12.39 -9.90 -6.52
CA ILE A 281 13.01 -10.21 -5.22
C ILE A 281 13.82 -11.50 -5.33
N ASP A 282 14.79 -11.68 -4.41
CA ASP A 282 15.66 -12.86 -4.32
C ASP A 282 14.95 -14.08 -3.70
#